data_0293a9775233bb94b00b28b694cf9ee1
#
_entry.id   0293a9775233bb94b00b28b694cf9ee1
#
_cell.length_a   1.000
_cell.length_b   1.000
_cell.length_c   1.000
_cell.angle_alpha   90.00
_cell.angle_beta   90.00
_cell.angle_gamma   90.00
#
_symmetry.space_group_name_H-M   'P 1'
#
loop_
_entity.id
_entity.type
_entity.pdbx_description
1 polymer ?
#
loop_
_entity_poly.entity_id
_entity_poly.type
_entity_poly.pdbx_seq_one_letter_code
_entity_poly.pdbx_strand_id
1 'polypeptide(L)'
;MNASVDLLIVEFTRTLDDRYRLSLPPELTTPLLASGARLVLAKERAGCLSLWPAAIWKPRIDAAIDVVRSKLQAGLLSQRVGQLQDLGRLLSTRHRTVTLAERGRLVIPEGFREFLAVEPGADLLVVGAAVCVELWQPAAWAAFVTAEMPEFRRRIDELAT
;
A
#
# COMPACT_ATOMS: atom_id res chain seq x y z
N MET A 1 0.95 24.49 -15.87
CA MET A 1 -0.12 24.22 -14.87
C MET A 1 0.43 23.24 -13.86
N ASN A 2 0.64 23.70 -12.64
CA ASN A 2 0.96 22.79 -11.55
C ASN A 2 -0.33 22.06 -11.20
N ALA A 3 -0.41 20.76 -11.52
CA ALA A 3 -1.44 19.92 -10.96
C ALA A 3 -1.27 19.97 -9.44
N SER A 4 -2.25 20.49 -8.72
CA SER A 4 -2.26 20.40 -7.27
C SER A 4 -2.24 18.92 -6.90
N VAL A 5 -1.23 18.50 -6.17
CA VAL A 5 -1.19 17.15 -5.61
C VAL A 5 -2.11 17.15 -4.40
N ASP A 6 -3.30 16.62 -4.58
CA ASP A 6 -4.23 16.45 -3.45
C ASP A 6 -3.74 15.30 -2.57
N LEU A 7 -3.41 15.62 -1.33
CA LEU A 7 -3.03 14.61 -0.36
C LEU A 7 -4.28 13.85 0.13
N LEU A 8 -4.17 12.56 0.21
CA LEU A 8 -5.19 11.69 0.78
C LEU A 8 -5.05 11.70 2.31
N ILE A 9 -5.95 12.40 3.01
CA ILE A 9 -5.90 12.57 4.47
C ILE A 9 -7.29 12.41 5.06
N VAL A 10 -7.79 11.19 5.06
CA VAL A 10 -9.12 10.85 5.56
C VAL A 10 -9.14 9.42 6.07
N GLU A 11 -10.01 9.12 7.01
CA GLU A 11 -10.17 7.79 7.60
C GLU A 11 -11.63 7.36 7.51
N PHE A 12 -11.85 6.13 7.09
CA PHE A 12 -13.16 5.50 7.02
C PHE A 12 -13.13 4.11 7.64
N THR A 13 -14.27 3.69 8.20
CA THR A 13 -14.48 2.29 8.58
C THR A 13 -15.30 1.60 7.51
N ARG A 14 -14.90 0.41 7.11
CA ARG A 14 -15.61 -0.42 6.14
C ARG A 14 -15.70 -1.85 6.61
N THR A 15 -16.81 -2.51 6.29
CA THR A 15 -17.01 -3.93 6.57
C THR A 15 -16.57 -4.76 5.37
N LEU A 16 -15.76 -5.78 5.62
CA LEU A 16 -15.38 -6.75 4.61
C LEU A 16 -16.52 -7.75 4.43
N ASP A 17 -17.00 -7.93 3.19
CA ASP A 17 -18.09 -8.86 2.93
C ASP A 17 -17.61 -10.33 2.89
N ASP A 18 -18.53 -11.27 2.71
CA ASP A 18 -18.25 -12.71 2.69
C ASP A 18 -17.40 -13.17 1.50
N ARG A 19 -17.19 -12.30 0.50
CA ARG A 19 -16.34 -12.54 -0.65
C ARG A 19 -15.07 -11.69 -0.63
N TYR A 20 -14.67 -11.19 0.53
CA TYR A 20 -13.48 -10.35 0.71
C TYR A 20 -13.52 -9.07 -0.13
N ARG A 21 -14.69 -8.46 -0.26
CA ARG A 21 -14.89 -7.20 -0.99
C ARG A 21 -15.23 -6.08 -0.03
N LEU A 22 -14.76 -4.89 -0.34
CA LEU A 22 -15.13 -3.65 0.35
C LEU A 22 -15.26 -2.53 -0.68
N SER A 23 -16.09 -1.53 -0.36
CA SER A 23 -16.25 -0.35 -1.19
C SER A 23 -15.43 0.80 -0.66
N LEU A 24 -14.62 1.41 -1.52
CA LEU A 24 -13.85 2.60 -1.19
C LEU A 24 -14.69 3.85 -1.51
N PRO A 25 -14.70 4.86 -0.62
CA PRO A 25 -15.48 6.07 -0.87
C PRO A 25 -14.90 6.92 -2.01
N PRO A 26 -15.73 7.72 -2.70
CA PRO A 26 -15.29 8.56 -3.82
C PRO A 26 -14.17 9.52 -3.45
N GLU A 27 -14.10 9.99 -2.22
CA GLU A 27 -13.04 10.87 -1.71
C GLU A 27 -11.66 10.26 -1.87
N LEU A 28 -11.59 8.93 -1.89
CA LEU A 28 -10.33 8.18 -2.09
C LEU A 28 -10.19 7.67 -3.53
N THR A 29 -11.27 7.17 -4.13
CA THR A 29 -11.19 6.58 -5.48
C THR A 29 -10.93 7.63 -6.56
N THR A 30 -11.48 8.82 -6.44
CA THR A 30 -11.28 9.88 -7.43
C THR A 30 -9.79 10.23 -7.59
N PRO A 31 -9.04 10.57 -6.53
CA PRO A 31 -7.60 10.80 -6.68
C PRO A 31 -6.79 9.55 -7.03
N LEU A 32 -7.16 8.37 -6.52
CA LEU A 32 -6.49 7.12 -6.88
C LEU A 32 -6.56 6.82 -8.38
N LEU A 33 -7.68 7.10 -9.01
CA LEU A 33 -7.93 6.77 -10.42
C LEU A 33 -7.59 7.91 -11.37
N ALA A 34 -7.11 9.05 -10.86
CA ALA A 34 -6.82 10.23 -11.67
C ALA A 34 -5.75 9.99 -12.75
N SER A 35 -4.79 9.10 -12.49
CA SER A 35 -3.72 8.76 -13.43
C SER A 35 -3.96 7.45 -14.19
N GLY A 36 -5.11 6.80 -14.02
CA GLY A 36 -5.48 5.57 -14.70
C GLY A 36 -6.21 4.57 -13.81
N ALA A 37 -6.77 3.55 -14.42
CA ALA A 37 -7.58 2.54 -13.74
C ALA A 37 -6.74 1.47 -13.03
N ARG A 38 -5.47 1.31 -13.40
CA ARG A 38 -4.60 0.29 -12.81
C ARG A 38 -4.05 0.76 -11.48
N LEU A 39 -4.24 -0.08 -10.47
CA LEU A 39 -3.72 0.13 -9.12
C LEU A 39 -2.80 -1.01 -8.75
N VAL A 40 -1.95 -0.77 -7.77
CA VAL A 40 -1.09 -1.81 -7.19
C VAL A 40 -1.45 -1.96 -5.71
N LEU A 41 -1.82 -3.18 -5.33
CA LEU A 41 -2.04 -3.55 -3.94
C LEU A 41 -0.76 -4.18 -3.40
N ALA A 42 -0.25 -3.68 -2.29
CA ALA A 42 1.01 -4.12 -1.71
C ALA A 42 0.87 -4.44 -0.23
N LYS A 43 1.63 -5.40 0.23
CA LYS A 43 1.78 -5.72 1.65
C LYS A 43 2.76 -4.74 2.27
N GLU A 44 2.28 -3.93 3.22
CA GLU A 44 3.12 -2.92 3.89
C GLU A 44 3.75 -3.47 5.16
N ARG A 45 2.89 -3.95 6.06
CA ARG A 45 3.25 -4.59 7.33
C ARG A 45 2.11 -5.48 7.75
N ALA A 46 2.34 -6.39 8.69
CA ALA A 46 1.29 -7.27 9.19
C ALA A 46 0.05 -6.46 9.60
N GLY A 47 -1.10 -6.81 9.05
CA GLY A 47 -2.36 -6.09 9.27
C GLY A 47 -2.53 -4.82 8.46
N CYS A 48 -1.66 -4.56 7.46
CA CYS A 48 -1.77 -3.37 6.60
C CYS A 48 -1.43 -3.67 5.15
N LEU A 49 -2.35 -3.33 4.26
CA LEU A 49 -2.14 -3.31 2.81
C LEU A 49 -2.17 -1.87 2.31
N SER A 50 -1.39 -1.56 1.29
CA SER A 50 -1.43 -0.26 0.62
C SER A 50 -1.91 -0.40 -0.81
N LEU A 51 -2.66 0.59 -1.27
CA LEU A 51 -3.23 0.66 -2.62
C LEU A 51 -2.73 1.93 -3.29
N TRP A 52 -2.01 1.75 -4.40
CA TRP A 52 -1.30 2.82 -5.09
C TRP A 52 -1.77 2.98 -6.52
N PRO A 53 -1.79 4.20 -7.06
CA PRO A 53 -1.82 4.36 -8.51
C PRO A 53 -0.61 3.66 -9.13
N ALA A 54 -0.83 2.83 -10.14
CA ALA A 54 0.26 2.08 -10.79
C ALA A 54 1.32 3.03 -11.39
N ALA A 55 0.89 4.19 -11.89
CA ALA A 55 1.79 5.20 -12.45
C ALA A 55 2.78 5.77 -11.42
N ILE A 56 2.41 5.79 -10.13
CA ILE A 56 3.28 6.26 -9.06
C ILE A 56 4.15 5.13 -8.52
N TRP A 57 3.57 3.94 -8.34
CA TRP A 57 4.24 2.81 -7.69
C TRP A 57 5.29 2.15 -8.56
N LYS A 58 4.96 1.87 -9.83
CA LYS A 58 5.84 1.14 -10.76
C LYS A 58 7.20 1.77 -10.97
N PRO A 59 7.32 3.08 -11.27
CA PRO A 59 8.65 3.68 -11.47
C PRO A 59 9.57 3.56 -10.25
N ARG A 60 9.01 3.61 -9.05
CA ARG A 60 9.78 3.52 -7.81
C ARG A 60 10.36 2.12 -7.60
N ILE A 61 9.55 1.07 -7.80
CA ILE A 61 10.03 -0.29 -7.63
C ILE A 61 10.95 -0.72 -8.78
N ASP A 62 10.68 -0.29 -10.00
CA ASP A 62 11.51 -0.59 -11.16
C ASP A 62 12.91 0.02 -11.01
N ALA A 63 13.02 1.26 -10.52
CA ALA A 63 14.30 1.90 -10.26
C ALA A 63 15.13 1.13 -9.23
N ALA A 64 14.50 0.66 -8.15
CA ALA A 64 15.17 -0.13 -7.12
C ALA A 64 15.65 -1.49 -7.66
N ILE A 65 14.81 -2.16 -8.45
CA ILE A 65 15.16 -3.44 -9.08
C ILE A 65 16.32 -3.26 -10.06
N ASP A 66 16.34 -2.19 -10.85
CA ASP A 66 17.40 -1.91 -11.80
C ASP A 66 18.76 -1.71 -11.12
N VAL A 67 18.80 -1.07 -9.96
CA VAL A 67 20.03 -0.94 -9.16
C VAL A 67 20.52 -2.32 -8.72
N VAL A 68 19.65 -3.17 -8.21
CA VAL A 68 20.01 -4.53 -7.78
C VAL A 68 20.52 -5.35 -8.97
N ARG A 69 19.83 -5.28 -10.11
CA ARG A 69 20.22 -5.97 -11.34
C ARG A 69 21.61 -5.55 -11.80
N SER A 70 21.90 -4.25 -11.81
CA SER A 70 23.22 -3.71 -12.20
C SER A 70 24.32 -4.21 -11.27
N LYS A 71 24.09 -4.26 -9.96
CA LYS A 71 25.05 -4.78 -8.99
C LYS A 71 25.29 -6.28 -9.19
N LEU A 72 24.21 -7.04 -9.48
CA LEU A 72 24.32 -8.47 -9.75
C LEU A 72 25.17 -8.74 -11.01
N GLN A 73 24.93 -8.01 -12.08
CA GLN A 73 25.69 -8.13 -13.33
C GLN A 73 27.16 -7.75 -13.17
N ALA A 74 27.46 -6.81 -12.26
CA ALA A 74 28.82 -6.39 -11.94
C ALA A 74 29.54 -7.35 -10.95
N GLY A 75 28.88 -8.44 -10.51
CA GLY A 75 29.45 -9.40 -9.55
C GLY A 75 29.53 -8.90 -8.12
N LEU A 76 28.93 -7.76 -7.80
CA LEU A 76 29.02 -7.13 -6.47
C LEU A 76 28.19 -7.85 -5.40
N LEU A 77 27.28 -8.75 -5.80
CA LEU A 77 26.39 -9.46 -4.89
C LEU A 77 26.74 -10.93 -4.71
N SER A 78 27.90 -11.38 -5.20
CA SER A 78 28.31 -12.80 -5.15
C SER A 78 28.39 -13.36 -3.73
N GLN A 79 28.71 -12.55 -2.73
CA GLN A 79 28.77 -12.94 -1.32
C GLN A 79 27.41 -12.74 -0.60
N ARG A 80 26.37 -12.31 -1.31
CA ARG A 80 25.08 -11.93 -0.74
C ARG A 80 23.92 -12.67 -1.39
N VAL A 81 24.15 -13.87 -1.91
CA VAL A 81 23.15 -14.66 -2.62
C VAL A 81 21.93 -14.96 -1.74
N GLY A 82 22.15 -15.27 -0.45
CA GLY A 82 21.05 -15.51 0.49
C GLY A 82 20.13 -14.30 0.66
N GLN A 83 20.72 -13.10 0.77
CA GLN A 83 19.95 -11.85 0.84
C GLN A 83 19.18 -11.57 -0.46
N LEU A 84 19.79 -11.86 -1.60
CA LEU A 84 19.16 -11.71 -2.90
C LEU A 84 17.95 -12.67 -3.05
N GLN A 85 18.10 -13.92 -2.59
CA GLN A 85 17.00 -14.88 -2.57
C GLN A 85 15.83 -14.41 -1.69
N ASP A 86 16.12 -13.85 -0.50
CA ASP A 86 15.09 -13.32 0.40
C ASP A 86 14.36 -12.14 -0.24
N LEU A 87 15.10 -11.24 -0.87
CA LEU A 87 14.50 -10.14 -1.63
C LEU A 87 13.57 -10.67 -2.74
N GLY A 88 14.02 -11.66 -3.50
CA GLY A 88 13.22 -12.29 -4.54
C GLY A 88 11.93 -12.92 -4.01
N ARG A 89 12.01 -13.62 -2.88
CA ARG A 89 10.83 -14.20 -2.21
C ARG A 89 9.82 -13.12 -1.82
N LEU A 90 10.30 -12.01 -1.24
CA LEU A 90 9.45 -10.90 -0.83
C LEU A 90 8.82 -10.19 -2.04
N LEU A 91 9.60 -9.90 -3.07
CA LEU A 91 9.09 -9.27 -4.29
C LEU A 91 8.05 -10.13 -4.99
N SER A 92 8.22 -11.45 -4.98
CA SER A 92 7.31 -12.41 -5.62
C SER A 92 5.92 -12.43 -5.00
N THR A 93 5.78 -12.04 -3.74
CA THR A 93 4.50 -12.07 -3.02
C THR A 93 4.00 -10.69 -2.59
N ARG A 94 4.86 -9.67 -2.63
CA ARG A 94 4.58 -8.39 -1.98
C ARG A 94 3.44 -7.61 -2.64
N HIS A 95 3.29 -7.68 -3.94
CA HIS A 95 2.36 -6.80 -4.65
C HIS A 95 1.62 -7.50 -5.78
N ARG A 96 0.50 -6.91 -6.17
CA ARG A 96 -0.32 -7.36 -7.31
C ARG A 96 -1.02 -6.16 -7.94
N THR A 97 -1.08 -6.13 -9.27
CA THR A 97 -1.91 -5.17 -9.99
C THR A 97 -3.38 -5.54 -9.83
N VAL A 98 -4.20 -4.57 -9.48
CA VAL A 98 -5.64 -4.71 -9.28
C VAL A 98 -6.39 -3.58 -9.97
N THR A 99 -7.69 -3.78 -10.21
CA THR A 99 -8.62 -2.74 -10.66
C THR A 99 -9.82 -2.75 -9.75
N LEU A 100 -10.47 -1.58 -9.60
CA LEU A 100 -11.71 -1.48 -8.84
C LEU A 100 -12.90 -1.84 -9.73
N ALA A 101 -13.85 -2.57 -9.17
CA ALA A 101 -15.15 -2.78 -9.79
C ALA A 101 -16.04 -1.56 -9.57
N GLU A 102 -17.26 -1.60 -10.08
CA GLU A 102 -18.26 -0.53 -9.92
C GLU A 102 -18.39 -0.10 -8.46
N ARG A 103 -18.65 1.19 -8.24
CA ARG A 103 -18.80 1.81 -6.92
C ARG A 103 -17.55 1.71 -6.05
N GLY A 104 -16.36 1.70 -6.68
CA GLY A 104 -15.10 1.65 -5.94
C GLY A 104 -14.86 0.34 -5.19
N ARG A 105 -15.43 -0.75 -5.66
CA ARG A 105 -15.33 -2.04 -4.97
C ARG A 105 -14.00 -2.72 -5.25
N LEU A 106 -13.29 -3.02 -4.16
CA LEU A 106 -12.02 -3.76 -4.17
C LEU A 106 -12.26 -5.17 -3.68
N VAL A 107 -11.72 -6.15 -4.38
CA VAL A 107 -11.63 -7.55 -3.90
C VAL A 107 -10.22 -7.77 -3.37
N ILE A 108 -10.11 -8.23 -2.13
CA ILE A 108 -8.80 -8.58 -1.55
C ILE A 108 -8.37 -9.94 -2.10
N PRO A 109 -7.28 -10.03 -2.89
CA PRO A 109 -6.84 -11.29 -3.48
C PRO A 109 -6.38 -12.30 -2.43
N GLU A 110 -6.47 -13.58 -2.75
CA GLU A 110 -5.79 -14.62 -1.99
C GLU A 110 -4.31 -14.29 -1.82
N GLY A 111 -3.73 -14.68 -0.69
CA GLY A 111 -2.36 -14.34 -0.34
C GLY A 111 -2.21 -12.98 0.34
N PHE A 112 -3.18 -12.08 0.16
CA PHE A 112 -3.23 -10.78 0.86
C PHE A 112 -4.17 -10.80 2.05
N ARG A 113 -5.16 -11.70 2.05
CA ARG A 113 -6.20 -11.82 3.08
C ARG A 113 -5.62 -12.14 4.45
N GLU A 114 -4.76 -13.15 4.51
CA GLU A 114 -4.09 -13.56 5.75
C GLU A 114 -3.15 -12.48 6.27
N PHE A 115 -2.47 -11.77 5.38
CA PHE A 115 -1.56 -10.69 5.74
C PHE A 115 -2.32 -9.51 6.33
N LEU A 116 -3.50 -9.17 5.79
CA LEU A 116 -4.39 -8.14 6.35
C LEU A 116 -4.98 -8.58 7.68
N ALA A 117 -5.27 -9.87 7.84
CA ALA A 117 -5.81 -10.48 9.06
C ALA A 117 -7.16 -9.91 9.49
N VAL A 118 -8.05 -9.65 8.52
CA VAL A 118 -9.44 -9.26 8.75
C VAL A 118 -10.34 -10.34 8.17
N GLU A 119 -11.22 -10.88 9.01
CA GLU A 119 -12.17 -11.91 8.58
C GLU A 119 -13.39 -11.29 7.89
N PRO A 120 -14.06 -12.03 6.98
CA PRO A 120 -15.33 -11.60 6.41
C PRO A 120 -16.36 -11.28 7.51
N GLY A 121 -17.09 -10.19 7.32
CA GLY A 121 -18.05 -9.67 8.30
C GLY A 121 -17.46 -8.73 9.33
N ALA A 122 -16.13 -8.66 9.43
CA ALA A 122 -15.46 -7.74 10.34
C ALA A 122 -15.14 -6.40 9.66
N ASP A 123 -14.90 -5.39 10.48
CA ASP A 123 -14.54 -4.06 10.03
C ASP A 123 -13.03 -3.92 9.84
N LEU A 124 -12.66 -3.04 8.93
CA LEU A 124 -11.30 -2.58 8.73
C LEU A 124 -11.27 -1.07 8.56
N LEU A 125 -10.12 -0.47 8.75
CA LEU A 125 -9.92 0.97 8.54
C LEU A 125 -9.38 1.20 7.14
N VAL A 126 -9.97 2.18 6.44
CA VAL A 126 -9.50 2.66 5.14
C VAL A 126 -8.94 4.06 5.37
N VAL A 127 -7.65 4.22 5.19
CA VAL A 127 -6.92 5.42 5.60
C VAL A 127 -6.20 6.03 4.41
N GLY A 128 -6.36 7.32 4.23
CA GLY A 128 -5.53 8.09 3.32
C GLY A 128 -4.14 8.32 3.91
N ALA A 129 -3.13 7.72 3.30
CA ALA A 129 -1.73 7.85 3.72
C ALA A 129 -0.97 8.80 2.79
N ALA A 130 -1.51 9.98 2.57
CA ALA A 130 -1.02 11.07 1.73
C ALA A 130 -0.93 10.70 0.24
N VAL A 131 -0.12 9.74 -0.14
CA VAL A 131 0.16 9.38 -1.55
C VAL A 131 -0.48 8.06 -1.99
N CYS A 132 -1.10 7.34 -1.06
CA CYS A 132 -1.78 6.07 -1.30
C CYS A 132 -2.93 5.90 -0.34
N VAL A 133 -3.70 4.84 -0.52
CA VAL A 133 -4.73 4.40 0.43
C VAL A 133 -4.22 3.17 1.14
N GLU A 134 -4.45 3.09 2.44
CA GLU A 134 -4.10 1.92 3.24
C GLU A 134 -5.33 1.25 3.82
N LEU A 135 -5.28 -0.06 3.91
CA LEU A 135 -6.29 -0.89 4.56
C LEU A 135 -5.66 -1.48 5.82
N TRP A 136 -6.25 -1.22 6.97
CA TRP A 136 -5.71 -1.61 8.25
C TRP A 136 -6.65 -2.53 9.02
N GLN A 137 -6.06 -3.58 9.56
CA GLN A 137 -6.71 -4.36 10.60
C GLN A 137 -6.82 -3.47 11.85
N PRO A 138 -7.99 -3.45 12.56
CA PRO A 138 -8.23 -2.46 13.62
C PRO A 138 -7.22 -2.45 14.75
N ALA A 139 -6.79 -3.62 15.24
CA ALA A 139 -5.81 -3.69 16.33
C ALA A 139 -4.41 -3.20 15.86
N ALA A 140 -4.02 -3.52 14.63
CA ALA A 140 -2.77 -3.04 14.05
C ALA A 140 -2.80 -1.51 13.88
N TRP A 141 -3.92 -0.95 13.45
CA TRP A 141 -4.11 0.50 13.34
C TRP A 141 -4.00 1.19 14.69
N ALA A 142 -4.71 0.67 15.70
CA ALA A 142 -4.66 1.23 17.04
C ALA A 142 -3.24 1.23 17.61
N ALA A 143 -2.49 0.15 17.41
CA ALA A 143 -1.09 0.06 17.84
C ALA A 143 -0.19 1.08 17.13
N PHE A 144 -0.38 1.24 15.81
CA PHE A 144 0.34 2.23 15.01
C PHE A 144 0.07 3.66 15.51
N VAL A 145 -1.20 4.03 15.67
CA VAL A 145 -1.60 5.37 16.12
C VAL A 145 -1.04 5.67 17.50
N THR A 146 -1.12 4.72 18.43
CA THR A 146 -0.60 4.88 19.79
C THR A 146 0.92 5.11 19.79
N ALA A 147 1.66 4.38 18.94
CA ALA A 147 3.11 4.51 18.85
C ALA A 147 3.56 5.80 18.14
N GLU A 148 2.83 6.21 17.10
CA GLU A 148 3.28 7.26 16.17
C GLU A 148 2.68 8.64 16.45
N MET A 149 1.51 8.73 17.08
CA MET A 149 0.88 10.02 17.33
C MET A 149 1.75 10.98 18.16
N PRO A 150 2.53 10.53 19.17
CA PRO A 150 3.45 11.42 19.88
C PRO A 150 4.52 12.07 18.99
N GLU A 151 4.83 11.47 17.84
CA GLU A 151 5.81 11.96 16.88
C GLU A 151 5.22 12.89 15.82
N PHE A 152 3.92 13.14 15.86
CA PHE A 152 3.22 13.90 14.83
C PHE A 152 3.84 15.29 14.60
N ARG A 153 4.09 16.03 15.66
CA ARG A 153 4.65 17.39 15.58
C ARG A 153 6.03 17.39 14.94
N ARG A 154 6.89 16.46 15.33
CA ARG A 154 8.22 16.32 14.75
C ARG A 154 8.15 16.02 13.26
N ARG A 155 7.27 15.11 12.86
CA ARG A 155 7.12 14.72 11.46
C ARG A 155 6.63 15.86 10.58
N ILE A 156 5.64 16.62 11.03
CA ILE A 156 5.15 17.75 10.24
C ILE A 156 6.23 18.84 10.12
N ASP A 157 6.96 19.10 11.18
CA ASP A 157 8.05 20.10 11.17
C ASP A 157 9.16 19.68 10.20
N GLU A 158 9.56 18.40 10.18
CA GLU A 158 10.57 17.87 9.27
C GLU A 158 10.17 17.99 7.80
N LEU A 159 8.89 17.75 7.48
CA LEU A 159 8.38 17.77 6.11
C LEU A 159 7.99 19.16 5.62
N ALA A 160 7.69 20.08 6.54
CA ALA A 160 7.27 21.44 6.22
C ALA A 160 8.45 22.43 6.15
N THR A 161 9.65 22.02 6.55
CA THR A 161 10.87 22.80 6.39
C THR A 161 11.60 22.43 5.12
#